data_6ed7ae9e40e95febb81efdd30439e074
#
_entry.id   6ed7ae9e40e95febb81efdd30439e074
#
_cell.length_a   1.000
_cell.length_b   1.000
_cell.length_c   1.000
_cell.angle_alpha   90.00
_cell.angle_beta   90.00
_cell.angle_gamma   90.00
#
_symmetry.space_group_name_H-M   'P 1'
#
loop_
_entity.id
_entity.type
_entity.pdbx_description
1 polymer ?
#
loop_
_entity_poly.entity_id
_entity_poly.type
_entity_poly.pdbx_seq_one_letter_code
_entity_poly.pdbx_strand_id
1 'polypeptide(L)'
;DIDEEAVLARVAKGDIDFVMITSPNNPTGKLARGSFVSDLLNASDALVMVDEAYFEFSRTTMRPLLEEHENLVILRTFSKAFSLAGVRLGYLLANQSVIREFIKVRQPYSVDAVSQAIGCAVFRNRAKFEPCIDQIIEQREILIERLRDLDGIEVFDSDSNYVLIRLAHAGEVWQQLYERGILVRDFSSAPLLENCLRISVGLPEENDALITALRSIVAALKAE
;
A
#
# COMPACT_ATOMS: atom_id res chain seq x y z
N ASP A 1 4.61 -3.72 12.21
CA ASP A 1 3.17 -3.68 12.52
C ASP A 1 2.86 -2.41 13.31
N ILE A 2 1.60 -1.97 13.28
CA ILE A 2 1.13 -0.85 14.11
C ILE A 2 1.06 -1.34 15.55
N ASP A 3 1.63 -0.58 16.49
CA ASP A 3 1.38 -0.75 17.92
C ASP A 3 0.03 -0.12 18.25
N GLU A 4 -1.04 -0.90 18.07
CA GLU A 4 -2.40 -0.43 18.18
C GLU A 4 -2.73 0.06 19.60
N GLU A 5 -2.19 -0.60 20.62
CA GLU A 5 -2.41 -0.23 22.03
C GLU A 5 -1.77 1.13 22.33
N ALA A 6 -0.51 1.34 21.90
CA ALA A 6 0.17 2.62 22.07
C ALA A 6 -0.52 3.76 21.31
N VAL A 7 -1.02 3.48 20.11
CA VAL A 7 -1.74 4.48 19.30
C VAL A 7 -3.06 4.85 19.97
N LEU A 8 -3.86 3.88 20.41
CA LEU A 8 -5.12 4.12 21.13
C LEU A 8 -4.90 4.91 22.42
N ALA A 9 -3.91 4.51 23.23
CA ALA A 9 -3.55 5.23 24.45
C ALA A 9 -3.08 6.67 24.17
N ARG A 10 -2.45 6.92 23.02
CA ARG A 10 -2.01 8.26 22.64
C ARG A 10 -3.19 9.14 22.19
N VAL A 11 -4.09 8.59 21.38
CA VAL A 11 -5.28 9.29 20.87
C VAL A 11 -6.27 9.61 21.99
N ALA A 12 -6.45 8.70 22.96
CA ALA A 12 -7.35 8.87 24.09
C ALA A 12 -6.99 10.06 25.03
N LYS A 13 -5.80 10.66 24.87
CA LYS A 13 -5.43 11.89 25.62
C LYS A 13 -6.17 13.14 25.14
N GLY A 14 -6.83 13.10 23.99
CA GLY A 14 -7.69 14.17 23.48
C GLY A 14 -6.98 15.41 22.95
N ASP A 15 -5.66 15.35 22.71
CA ASP A 15 -4.84 16.44 22.17
C ASP A 15 -4.36 16.17 20.73
N ILE A 16 -5.00 15.23 20.05
CA ILE A 16 -4.76 14.89 18.65
C ILE A 16 -5.98 15.30 17.83
N ASP A 17 -5.77 16.12 16.82
CA ASP A 17 -6.82 16.57 15.90
C ASP A 17 -6.93 15.67 14.66
N PHE A 18 -5.85 14.95 14.32
CA PHE A 18 -5.76 14.19 13.07
C PHE A 18 -4.93 12.91 13.23
N VAL A 19 -5.47 11.80 12.73
CA VAL A 19 -4.78 10.50 12.64
C VAL A 19 -4.80 10.03 11.20
N MET A 20 -3.66 9.58 10.68
CA MET A 20 -3.59 8.99 9.34
C MET A 20 -3.07 7.55 9.42
N ILE A 21 -3.78 6.63 8.78
CA ILE A 21 -3.44 5.22 8.69
C ILE A 21 -3.44 4.82 7.22
N THR A 22 -2.40 4.10 6.79
CA THR A 22 -2.35 3.53 5.44
C THR A 22 -2.73 2.04 5.51
N SER A 23 -3.73 1.62 4.75
CA SER A 23 -4.25 0.25 4.76
C SER A 23 -4.73 -0.19 3.35
N PRO A 24 -4.02 -1.09 2.68
CA PRO A 24 -2.75 -1.74 3.04
C PRO A 24 -1.58 -0.77 3.21
N ASN A 25 -0.73 -1.01 4.21
CA ASN A 25 0.38 -0.12 4.53
C ASN A 25 1.55 -0.26 3.56
N ASN A 26 2.18 0.83 3.18
CA ASN A 26 3.42 0.86 2.39
C ASN A 26 4.61 1.20 3.33
N PRO A 27 5.62 0.32 3.45
CA PRO A 27 5.96 -0.79 2.54
C PRO A 27 5.56 -2.20 2.99
N THR A 28 4.91 -2.38 4.12
CA THR A 28 4.70 -3.70 4.73
C THR A 28 3.64 -4.55 4.02
N GLY A 29 2.72 -3.93 3.26
CA GLY A 29 1.62 -4.61 2.59
C GLY A 29 0.46 -5.00 3.50
N LYS A 30 0.55 -4.80 4.81
CA LYS A 30 -0.44 -5.26 5.78
C LYS A 30 -1.66 -4.34 5.89
N LEU A 31 -2.81 -4.96 6.10
CA LEU A 31 -4.06 -4.27 6.42
C LEU A 31 -4.08 -3.82 7.90
N ALA A 32 -4.65 -2.65 8.15
CA ALA A 32 -5.12 -2.29 9.47
C ALA A 32 -6.40 -3.07 9.80
N ARG A 33 -6.54 -3.50 11.05
CA ARG A 33 -7.76 -4.20 11.49
C ARG A 33 -8.95 -3.23 11.55
N GLY A 34 -10.09 -3.64 11.02
CA GLY A 34 -11.32 -2.81 11.06
C GLY A 34 -11.75 -2.47 12.48
N SER A 35 -11.61 -3.41 13.45
CA SER A 35 -11.86 -3.16 14.86
C SER A 35 -10.95 -2.06 15.44
N PHE A 36 -9.65 -2.08 15.12
CA PHE A 36 -8.72 -1.04 15.54
C PHE A 36 -9.11 0.35 15.00
N VAL A 37 -9.50 0.43 13.72
CA VAL A 37 -9.96 1.69 13.13
C VAL A 37 -11.25 2.17 13.82
N SER A 38 -12.19 1.26 14.10
CA SER A 38 -13.41 1.58 14.85
C SER A 38 -13.09 2.07 16.28
N ASP A 39 -12.16 1.41 16.96
CA ASP A 39 -11.72 1.83 18.30
C ASP A 39 -11.09 3.22 18.28
N LEU A 40 -10.29 3.56 17.26
CA LEU A 40 -9.74 4.90 17.08
C LEU A 40 -10.81 5.96 16.88
N LEU A 41 -11.81 5.65 16.05
CA LEU A 41 -12.94 6.55 15.76
C LEU A 41 -13.79 6.82 17.01
N ASN A 42 -13.88 5.86 17.92
CA ASN A 42 -14.60 5.99 19.19
C ASN A 42 -13.76 6.63 20.30
N ALA A 43 -12.42 6.60 20.20
CA ALA A 43 -11.53 7.04 21.27
C ALA A 43 -11.41 8.57 21.38
N SER A 44 -11.73 9.30 20.31
CA SER A 44 -11.63 10.78 20.27
C SER A 44 -12.40 11.37 19.11
N ASP A 45 -12.56 12.71 19.15
CA ASP A 45 -13.13 13.52 18.05
C ASP A 45 -12.10 13.78 16.92
N ALA A 46 -10.91 13.21 16.97
CA ALA A 46 -9.89 13.38 15.94
C ALA A 46 -10.42 12.91 14.56
N LEU A 47 -10.08 13.65 13.52
CA LEU A 47 -10.35 13.20 12.15
C LEU A 47 -9.43 12.02 11.82
N VAL A 48 -10.00 10.84 11.57
CA VAL A 48 -9.26 9.65 11.19
C VAL A 48 -9.30 9.49 9.68
N MET A 49 -8.13 9.54 9.04
CA MET A 49 -7.98 9.35 7.59
C MET A 49 -7.35 7.98 7.33
N VAL A 50 -8.05 7.16 6.55
CA VAL A 50 -7.54 5.86 6.09
C VAL A 50 -7.17 5.97 4.62
N ASP A 51 -5.88 5.81 4.32
CA ASP A 51 -5.38 5.77 2.95
C ASP A 51 -5.53 4.34 2.39
N GLU A 52 -6.53 4.16 1.55
CA GLU A 52 -6.83 2.92 0.84
C GLU A 52 -6.29 2.93 -0.60
N ALA A 53 -5.09 3.48 -0.83
CA ALA A 53 -4.49 3.56 -2.17
C ALA A 53 -4.27 2.19 -2.84
N TYR A 54 -4.30 1.11 -2.07
CA TYR A 54 -4.13 -0.27 -2.55
C TYR A 54 -5.41 -1.13 -2.36
N PHE A 55 -6.55 -0.49 -2.12
CA PHE A 55 -7.84 -1.14 -1.87
C PHE A 55 -8.23 -2.20 -2.91
N GLU A 56 -7.99 -1.92 -4.19
CA GLU A 56 -8.39 -2.82 -5.27
C GLU A 56 -7.66 -4.18 -5.19
N PHE A 57 -6.46 -4.21 -4.62
CA PHE A 57 -5.67 -5.45 -4.46
C PHE A 57 -6.01 -6.21 -3.19
N SER A 58 -6.44 -5.51 -2.13
CA SER A 58 -6.82 -6.13 -0.85
C SER A 58 -8.29 -6.57 -0.80
N ARG A 59 -9.14 -5.95 -1.60
CA ARG A 59 -10.62 -6.10 -1.56
C ARG A 59 -11.23 -5.73 -0.19
N THR A 60 -10.45 -5.13 0.71
CA THR A 60 -10.86 -4.77 2.07
C THR A 60 -10.95 -3.25 2.21
N THR A 61 -12.03 -2.76 2.81
CA THR A 61 -12.29 -1.32 2.97
C THR A 61 -12.93 -0.99 4.31
N MET A 62 -12.63 0.20 4.82
CA MET A 62 -13.27 0.80 6.00
C MET A 62 -14.57 1.55 5.64
N ARG A 63 -15.00 1.52 4.38
CA ARG A 63 -16.21 2.23 3.90
C ARG A 63 -17.46 1.97 4.76
N PRO A 64 -17.76 0.75 5.25
CA PRO A 64 -18.92 0.52 6.11
C PRO A 64 -18.94 1.41 7.37
N LEU A 65 -17.78 1.73 7.94
CA LEU A 65 -17.69 2.58 9.13
C LEU A 65 -18.11 4.03 8.90
N LEU A 66 -18.22 4.49 7.65
CA LEU A 66 -18.74 5.83 7.31
C LEU A 66 -20.23 6.01 7.69
N GLU A 67 -20.96 4.92 7.87
CA GLU A 67 -22.39 4.96 8.25
C GLU A 67 -22.54 5.26 9.76
N GLU A 68 -21.51 4.95 10.56
CA GLU A 68 -21.53 5.04 12.02
C GLU A 68 -20.66 6.20 12.55
N HIS A 69 -19.66 6.65 11.77
CA HIS A 69 -18.64 7.61 12.22
C HIS A 69 -18.53 8.81 11.27
N GLU A 70 -18.82 10.00 11.77
CA GLU A 70 -18.72 11.25 10.99
C GLU A 70 -17.27 11.71 10.80
N ASN A 71 -16.37 11.31 11.69
CA ASN A 71 -14.95 11.70 11.70
C ASN A 71 -14.04 10.79 10.88
N LEU A 72 -14.59 9.91 10.03
CA LEU A 72 -13.82 9.06 9.12
C LEU A 72 -13.68 9.70 7.74
N VAL A 73 -12.46 9.63 7.19
CA VAL A 73 -12.15 9.96 5.79
C VAL A 73 -11.41 8.78 5.16
N ILE A 74 -11.81 8.36 3.97
CA ILE A 74 -11.12 7.32 3.21
C ILE A 74 -10.55 7.95 1.95
N LEU A 75 -9.25 7.75 1.71
CA LEU A 75 -8.58 8.18 0.48
C LEU A 75 -8.43 7.01 -0.49
N ARG A 76 -8.63 7.28 -1.77
CA ARG A 76 -8.38 6.34 -2.86
C ARG A 76 -7.71 7.01 -4.05
N THR A 77 -7.05 6.24 -4.90
CA THR A 77 -6.28 6.77 -6.01
C THR A 77 -6.53 6.02 -7.31
N PHE A 78 -6.39 6.71 -8.43
CA PHE A 78 -6.31 6.09 -9.75
C PHE A 78 -4.88 5.68 -10.13
N SER A 79 -3.89 6.00 -9.29
CA SER A 79 -2.46 5.83 -9.60
C SER A 79 -1.99 4.38 -9.61
N LYS A 80 -2.69 3.45 -8.93
CA LYS A 80 -2.25 2.07 -8.70
C LYS A 80 -2.99 1.09 -9.60
N ALA A 81 -4.13 0.60 -9.17
CA ALA A 81 -4.91 -0.42 -9.89
C ALA A 81 -5.33 0.00 -11.30
N PHE A 82 -5.49 1.30 -11.53
CA PHE A 82 -5.89 1.85 -12.83
C PHE A 82 -4.74 2.39 -13.68
N SER A 83 -3.48 2.18 -13.27
CA SER A 83 -2.26 2.58 -14.01
C SER A 83 -2.19 4.06 -14.38
N LEU A 84 -2.84 4.94 -13.63
CA LEU A 84 -2.94 6.38 -13.91
C LEU A 84 -2.03 7.24 -13.01
N ALA A 85 -0.85 6.74 -12.65
CA ALA A 85 0.08 7.46 -11.77
C ALA A 85 0.45 8.85 -12.32
N GLY A 86 0.58 9.01 -13.63
CA GLY A 86 0.91 10.28 -14.29
C GLY A 86 -0.23 11.30 -14.30
N VAL A 87 -1.48 10.88 -14.14
CA VAL A 87 -2.66 11.77 -14.14
C VAL A 87 -2.84 12.52 -12.81
N ARG A 88 -2.19 12.07 -11.73
CA ARG A 88 -2.24 12.69 -10.40
C ARG A 88 -3.65 12.85 -9.83
N LEU A 89 -4.49 11.84 -10.00
CA LEU A 89 -5.90 11.85 -9.59
C LEU A 89 -6.18 10.86 -8.47
N GLY A 90 -6.91 11.33 -7.48
CA GLY A 90 -7.47 10.52 -6.39
C GLY A 90 -8.82 11.09 -5.98
N TYR A 91 -9.46 10.44 -5.04
CA TYR A 91 -10.72 10.88 -4.47
C TYR A 91 -10.79 10.49 -3.00
N LEU A 92 -11.70 11.14 -2.29
CA LEU A 92 -11.99 10.80 -0.91
C LEU A 92 -13.47 10.48 -0.72
N LEU A 93 -13.75 9.66 0.27
CA LEU A 93 -15.08 9.33 0.77
C LEU A 93 -15.13 9.80 2.22
N ALA A 94 -16.13 10.57 2.57
CA ALA A 94 -16.34 11.05 3.94
C ALA A 94 -17.80 11.47 4.12
N ASN A 95 -18.18 11.75 5.35
CA ASN A 95 -19.49 12.33 5.65
C ASN A 95 -19.63 13.73 5.03
N GLN A 96 -20.84 14.14 4.72
CA GLN A 96 -21.09 15.42 4.06
C GLN A 96 -20.61 16.62 4.90
N SER A 97 -20.66 16.54 6.23
CA SER A 97 -20.14 17.55 7.14
C SER A 97 -18.66 17.80 6.88
N VAL A 98 -17.85 16.74 6.83
CA VAL A 98 -16.41 16.78 6.56
C VAL A 98 -16.11 17.28 5.14
N ILE A 99 -16.84 16.79 4.13
CA ILE A 99 -16.67 17.23 2.74
C ILE A 99 -16.87 18.77 2.62
N ARG A 100 -17.84 19.34 3.32
CA ARG A 100 -18.08 20.79 3.31
C ARG A 100 -16.89 21.58 3.83
N GLU A 101 -16.19 21.07 4.87
CA GLU A 101 -15.02 21.73 5.41
C GLU A 101 -13.83 21.62 4.43
N PHE A 102 -13.60 20.46 3.83
CA PHE A 102 -12.55 20.30 2.81
C PHE A 102 -12.76 21.21 1.59
N ILE A 103 -14.01 21.42 1.15
CA ILE A 103 -14.31 22.32 0.02
C ILE A 103 -13.87 23.76 0.33
N LYS A 104 -13.97 24.23 1.59
CA LYS A 104 -13.58 25.60 1.97
C LYS A 104 -12.07 25.85 1.83
N VAL A 105 -11.24 24.81 2.05
CA VAL A 105 -9.77 24.93 2.04
C VAL A 105 -9.12 24.35 0.77
N ARG A 106 -9.91 23.65 -0.05
CA ARG A 106 -9.42 23.08 -1.31
C ARG A 106 -8.97 24.19 -2.26
N GLN A 107 -7.78 24.01 -2.86
CA GLN A 107 -7.32 24.91 -3.91
C GLN A 107 -8.30 24.89 -5.10
N PRO A 108 -8.71 26.05 -5.61
CA PRO A 108 -9.47 26.13 -6.85
C PRO A 108 -8.60 25.56 -8.00
N TYR A 109 -9.26 24.85 -8.92
CA TYR A 109 -8.60 24.26 -10.12
C TYR A 109 -7.52 23.21 -9.81
N SER A 110 -7.58 22.55 -8.66
CA SER A 110 -6.60 21.54 -8.23
C SER A 110 -6.49 20.31 -9.15
N VAL A 111 -7.52 20.04 -9.96
CA VAL A 111 -7.54 18.96 -10.96
C VAL A 111 -7.95 19.57 -12.30
N ASP A 112 -7.11 19.40 -13.33
CA ASP A 112 -7.38 19.89 -14.67
C ASP A 112 -8.49 19.09 -15.37
N ALA A 113 -9.08 19.68 -16.42
CA ALA A 113 -10.23 19.10 -17.12
C ALA A 113 -9.90 17.76 -17.82
N VAL A 114 -8.65 17.59 -18.28
CA VAL A 114 -8.21 16.34 -18.95
C VAL A 114 -8.12 15.22 -17.93
N SER A 115 -7.47 15.46 -16.80
CA SER A 115 -7.39 14.50 -15.67
C SER A 115 -8.78 14.09 -15.17
N GLN A 116 -9.71 15.06 -15.07
CA GLN A 116 -11.09 14.77 -14.69
C GLN A 116 -11.80 13.89 -15.73
N ALA A 117 -11.65 14.20 -17.01
CA ALA A 117 -12.27 13.42 -18.08
C ALA A 117 -11.72 11.98 -18.13
N ILE A 118 -10.40 11.81 -17.97
CA ILE A 118 -9.74 10.49 -17.88
C ILE A 118 -10.28 9.73 -16.68
N GLY A 119 -10.31 10.33 -15.49
CA GLY A 119 -10.83 9.71 -14.28
C GLY A 119 -12.27 9.24 -14.42
N CYS A 120 -13.15 10.09 -14.99
CA CYS A 120 -14.54 9.71 -15.27
C CYS A 120 -14.64 8.54 -16.24
N ALA A 121 -13.84 8.53 -17.31
CA ALA A 121 -13.83 7.46 -18.30
C ALA A 121 -13.37 6.13 -17.68
N VAL A 122 -12.29 6.14 -16.90
CA VAL A 122 -11.77 4.96 -16.20
C VAL A 122 -12.75 4.45 -15.15
N PHE A 123 -13.31 5.32 -14.33
CA PHE A 123 -14.28 4.93 -13.30
C PHE A 123 -15.54 4.27 -13.89
N ARG A 124 -16.06 4.81 -15.00
CA ARG A 124 -17.19 4.20 -15.72
C ARG A 124 -16.85 2.82 -16.31
N ASN A 125 -15.61 2.59 -16.64
CA ASN A 125 -15.12 1.34 -17.23
C ASN A 125 -14.31 0.49 -16.24
N ARG A 126 -14.38 0.75 -14.94
CA ARG A 126 -13.53 0.11 -13.91
C ARG A 126 -13.59 -1.42 -13.95
N ALA A 127 -14.72 -2.01 -14.31
CA ALA A 127 -14.87 -3.45 -14.44
C ALA A 127 -13.91 -4.08 -15.48
N LYS A 128 -13.41 -3.30 -16.44
CA LYS A 128 -12.42 -3.78 -17.42
C LYS A 128 -11.02 -3.99 -16.84
N PHE A 129 -10.74 -3.42 -15.67
CA PHE A 129 -9.47 -3.57 -14.97
C PHE A 129 -9.47 -4.77 -14.02
N GLU A 130 -10.64 -5.31 -13.67
CA GLU A 130 -10.77 -6.43 -12.73
C GLU A 130 -9.89 -7.64 -13.12
N PRO A 131 -9.86 -8.10 -14.39
CA PRO A 131 -9.00 -9.24 -14.73
C PRO A 131 -7.51 -8.98 -14.49
N CYS A 132 -7.03 -7.75 -14.71
CA CYS A 132 -5.64 -7.40 -14.44
C CYS A 132 -5.36 -7.33 -12.94
N ILE A 133 -6.32 -6.84 -12.15
CA ILE A 133 -6.21 -6.78 -10.69
C ILE A 133 -6.18 -8.19 -10.11
N ASP A 134 -7.08 -9.08 -10.57
CA ASP A 134 -7.12 -10.47 -10.15
C ASP A 134 -5.82 -11.22 -10.50
N GLN A 135 -5.25 -10.97 -11.68
CA GLN A 135 -3.96 -11.52 -12.07
C GLN A 135 -2.83 -11.04 -11.14
N ILE A 136 -2.81 -9.77 -10.75
CA ILE A 136 -1.81 -9.25 -9.81
C ILE A 136 -1.97 -9.91 -8.43
N ILE A 137 -3.19 -10.11 -7.96
CA ILE A 137 -3.46 -10.80 -6.70
C ILE A 137 -2.95 -12.24 -6.76
N GLU A 138 -3.27 -12.99 -7.82
CA GLU A 138 -2.80 -14.36 -8.03
C GLU A 138 -1.26 -14.41 -8.08
N GLN A 139 -0.64 -13.55 -8.88
CA GLN A 139 0.81 -13.50 -9.02
C GLN A 139 1.51 -13.08 -7.71
N ARG A 140 0.88 -12.28 -6.86
CA ARG A 140 1.38 -11.98 -5.53
C ARG A 140 1.51 -13.23 -4.66
N GLU A 141 0.46 -14.05 -4.60
CA GLU A 141 0.48 -15.29 -3.81
C GLU A 141 1.58 -16.24 -4.30
N ILE A 142 1.65 -16.44 -5.63
CA ILE A 142 2.69 -17.26 -6.25
C ILE A 142 4.10 -16.72 -5.91
N LEU A 143 4.29 -15.41 -6.00
CA LEU A 143 5.56 -14.77 -5.69
C LEU A 143 5.95 -14.95 -4.23
N ILE A 144 5.01 -14.79 -3.28
CA ILE A 144 5.21 -15.00 -1.85
C ILE A 144 5.67 -16.45 -1.58
N GLU A 145 4.97 -17.45 -2.13
CA GLU A 145 5.33 -18.86 -1.99
C GLU A 145 6.77 -19.11 -2.49
N ARG A 146 7.07 -18.65 -3.69
CA ARG A 146 8.39 -18.86 -4.31
C ARG A 146 9.53 -18.14 -3.58
N LEU A 147 9.27 -16.98 -3.00
CA LEU A 147 10.25 -16.26 -2.17
C LEU A 147 10.51 -17.00 -0.86
N ARG A 148 9.48 -17.62 -0.26
CA ARG A 148 9.61 -18.46 0.96
C ARG A 148 10.44 -19.71 0.75
N ASP A 149 10.50 -20.22 -0.49
CA ASP A 149 11.36 -21.37 -0.86
C ASP A 149 12.86 -20.99 -0.95
N LEU A 150 13.20 -19.70 -0.79
CA LEU A 150 14.58 -19.25 -0.82
C LEU A 150 15.14 -19.10 0.61
N ASP A 151 16.10 -19.96 0.94
CA ASP A 151 16.75 -19.93 2.24
C ASP A 151 17.40 -18.56 2.55
N GLY A 152 17.12 -18.03 3.74
CA GLY A 152 17.72 -16.79 4.25
C GLY A 152 16.93 -15.54 3.86
N ILE A 153 15.73 -15.70 3.31
CA ILE A 153 14.80 -14.61 3.05
C ILE A 153 13.59 -14.74 4.00
N GLU A 154 13.36 -13.71 4.80
CA GLU A 154 12.12 -13.53 5.54
C GLU A 154 11.12 -12.81 4.61
N VAL A 155 9.95 -13.41 4.41
CA VAL A 155 8.90 -12.88 3.51
C VAL A 155 7.70 -12.46 4.33
N PHE A 156 7.27 -11.21 4.17
CA PHE A 156 6.10 -10.68 4.84
C PHE A 156 4.85 -10.88 3.97
N ASP A 157 3.73 -11.25 4.60
CA ASP A 157 2.43 -11.29 3.94
C ASP A 157 2.04 -9.90 3.45
N SER A 158 1.33 -9.85 2.32
CA SER A 158 0.92 -8.60 1.70
C SER A 158 -0.48 -8.69 1.11
N ASP A 159 -1.27 -7.66 1.33
CA ASP A 159 -2.58 -7.42 0.70
C ASP A 159 -2.49 -6.36 -0.41
N SER A 160 -1.27 -6.01 -0.85
CA SER A 160 -0.99 -4.98 -1.85
C SER A 160 -0.52 -5.57 -3.18
N ASN A 161 -0.04 -4.72 -4.10
CA ASN A 161 0.60 -5.15 -5.35
C ASN A 161 2.14 -5.24 -5.23
N TYR A 162 2.65 -5.46 -4.04
CA TYR A 162 4.08 -5.66 -3.75
C TYR A 162 4.24 -6.58 -2.53
N VAL A 163 5.44 -7.10 -2.37
CA VAL A 163 5.86 -7.95 -1.25
C VAL A 163 7.09 -7.31 -0.60
N LEU A 164 7.11 -7.23 0.72
CA LEU A 164 8.29 -6.86 1.49
C LEU A 164 9.05 -8.13 1.87
N ILE A 165 10.36 -8.10 1.68
CA ILE A 165 11.27 -9.16 2.13
C ILE A 165 12.37 -8.56 3.01
N ARG A 166 12.92 -9.37 3.92
CA ARG A 166 14.13 -9.04 4.67
C ARG A 166 15.17 -10.13 4.46
N LEU A 167 16.40 -9.75 4.22
CA LEU A 167 17.53 -10.68 4.01
C LEU A 167 18.84 -10.00 4.38
N ALA A 168 19.84 -10.80 4.77
CA ALA A 168 21.19 -10.29 5.02
C ALA A 168 21.77 -9.60 3.78
N HIS A 169 22.55 -8.54 3.97
CA HIS A 169 23.22 -7.80 2.90
C HIS A 169 22.26 -7.24 1.83
N ALA A 170 21.04 -6.83 2.22
CA ALA A 170 20.01 -6.37 1.28
C ALA A 170 20.48 -5.27 0.32
N GLY A 171 21.33 -4.34 0.77
CA GLY A 171 21.90 -3.30 -0.09
C GLY A 171 22.78 -3.87 -1.21
N GLU A 172 23.59 -4.90 -0.91
CA GLU A 172 24.41 -5.59 -1.90
C GLU A 172 23.56 -6.43 -2.86
N VAL A 173 22.54 -7.11 -2.33
CA VAL A 173 21.54 -7.85 -3.14
C VAL A 173 20.82 -6.90 -4.08
N TRP A 174 20.43 -5.72 -3.60
CA TRP A 174 19.80 -4.68 -4.43
C TRP A 174 20.73 -4.25 -5.57
N GLN A 175 22.01 -4.00 -5.28
CA GLN A 175 22.99 -3.60 -6.30
C GLN A 175 23.16 -4.68 -7.37
N GLN A 176 23.29 -5.96 -6.96
CA GLN A 176 23.41 -7.08 -7.88
C GLN A 176 22.16 -7.32 -8.72
N LEU A 177 20.95 -7.07 -8.18
CA LEU A 177 19.70 -7.08 -8.94
C LEU A 177 19.65 -5.95 -9.98
N TYR A 178 20.03 -4.73 -9.55
CA TYR A 178 20.12 -3.57 -10.43
C TYR A 178 21.04 -3.80 -11.63
N GLU A 179 22.24 -4.37 -11.40
CA GLU A 179 23.20 -4.71 -12.46
C GLU A 179 22.67 -5.76 -13.45
N ARG A 180 21.71 -6.58 -13.03
CA ARG A 180 20.99 -7.54 -13.88
C ARG A 180 19.73 -6.96 -14.53
N GLY A 181 19.49 -5.65 -14.38
CA GLY A 181 18.32 -4.96 -14.95
C GLY A 181 17.03 -5.18 -14.16
N ILE A 182 17.09 -5.69 -12.92
CA ILE A 182 15.94 -5.91 -12.05
C ILE A 182 15.88 -4.81 -11.00
N LEU A 183 14.86 -3.94 -11.10
CA LEU A 183 14.72 -2.81 -10.21
C LEU A 183 13.68 -3.08 -9.12
N VAL A 184 14.15 -3.17 -7.87
CA VAL A 184 13.31 -3.26 -6.67
C VAL A 184 13.50 -2.03 -5.78
N ARG A 185 12.62 -1.81 -4.84
CA ARG A 185 12.75 -0.67 -3.93
C ARG A 185 13.61 -1.04 -2.72
N ASP A 186 14.69 -0.29 -2.54
CA ASP A 186 15.59 -0.43 -1.40
C ASP A 186 15.05 0.32 -0.16
N PHE A 187 14.96 -0.39 0.96
CA PHE A 187 14.68 0.10 2.31
C PHE A 187 15.78 -0.32 3.30
N SER A 188 16.89 -0.90 2.82
CA SER A 188 17.91 -1.55 3.66
C SER A 188 18.50 -0.65 4.74
N SER A 189 18.49 0.67 4.53
CA SER A 189 18.98 1.67 5.48
C SER A 189 17.87 2.45 6.19
N ALA A 190 16.59 2.15 5.93
CA ALA A 190 15.48 2.85 6.56
C ALA A 190 15.24 2.33 7.99
N PRO A 191 14.99 3.23 8.98
CA PRO A 191 14.69 2.81 10.35
C PRO A 191 13.52 1.84 10.43
N LEU A 192 13.67 0.77 11.22
CA LEU A 192 12.71 -0.34 11.40
C LEU A 192 12.51 -1.23 10.15
N LEU A 193 13.17 -0.91 9.05
CA LEU A 193 13.14 -1.66 7.79
C LEU A 193 14.54 -2.09 7.35
N GLU A 194 15.48 -2.14 8.30
CA GLU A 194 16.86 -2.55 8.03
C GLU A 194 16.86 -3.89 7.30
N ASN A 195 17.69 -3.97 6.27
CA ASN A 195 17.80 -5.14 5.41
C ASN A 195 16.52 -5.53 4.66
N CYS A 196 15.60 -4.59 4.43
CA CYS A 196 14.38 -4.84 3.68
C CYS A 196 14.46 -4.35 2.23
N LEU A 197 13.88 -5.14 1.33
CA LEU A 197 13.60 -4.77 -0.06
C LEU A 197 12.09 -4.94 -0.31
N ARG A 198 11.49 -3.98 -1.04
CA ARG A 198 10.10 -4.10 -1.49
C ARG A 198 10.07 -4.42 -2.99
N ILE A 199 9.42 -5.51 -3.32
CA ILE A 199 9.29 -6.07 -4.65
C ILE A 199 7.88 -5.80 -5.15
N SER A 200 7.71 -5.09 -6.26
CA SER A 200 6.41 -4.99 -6.93
C SER A 200 6.09 -6.29 -7.65
N VAL A 201 4.85 -6.74 -7.59
CA VAL A 201 4.37 -7.89 -8.34
C VAL A 201 4.42 -7.56 -9.82
N GLY A 202 5.18 -8.32 -10.58
CA GLY A 202 5.36 -8.19 -12.02
C GLY A 202 4.54 -9.20 -12.81
N LEU A 203 4.77 -9.25 -14.12
CA LEU A 203 4.29 -10.32 -14.98
C LEU A 203 4.94 -11.66 -14.56
N PRO A 204 4.36 -12.83 -14.91
CA PRO A 204 4.94 -14.12 -14.57
C PRO A 204 6.42 -14.25 -14.93
N GLU A 205 6.79 -13.83 -16.15
CA GLU A 205 8.18 -13.86 -16.63
C GLU A 205 9.12 -12.91 -15.88
N GLU A 206 8.62 -11.76 -15.42
CA GLU A 206 9.39 -10.82 -14.59
C GLU A 206 9.61 -11.38 -13.18
N ASN A 207 8.59 -11.99 -12.59
CA ASN A 207 8.70 -12.70 -11.31
C ASN A 207 9.67 -13.88 -11.41
N ASP A 208 9.66 -14.64 -12.52
CA ASP A 208 10.59 -15.74 -12.79
C ASP A 208 12.05 -15.27 -12.86
N ALA A 209 12.29 -14.17 -13.56
CA ALA A 209 13.61 -13.55 -13.66
C ALA A 209 14.12 -13.10 -12.29
N LEU A 210 13.27 -12.45 -11.47
CA LEU A 210 13.60 -12.02 -10.12
C LEU A 210 13.96 -13.21 -9.22
N ILE A 211 13.14 -14.26 -9.17
CA ILE A 211 13.40 -15.45 -8.33
C ILE A 211 14.70 -16.14 -8.74
N THR A 212 14.96 -16.25 -10.04
CA THR A 212 16.20 -16.84 -10.56
C THR A 212 17.42 -16.01 -10.14
N ALA A 213 17.34 -14.70 -10.26
CA ALA A 213 18.42 -13.79 -9.84
C ALA A 213 18.65 -13.86 -8.34
N LEU A 214 17.62 -13.76 -7.50
CA LEU A 214 17.71 -13.83 -6.04
C LEU A 214 18.34 -15.15 -5.58
N ARG A 215 17.91 -16.28 -6.14
CA ARG A 215 18.46 -17.60 -5.81
C ARG A 215 19.97 -17.66 -6.08
N SER A 216 20.41 -17.13 -7.23
CA SER A 216 21.84 -17.08 -7.58
C SER A 216 22.63 -16.18 -6.66
N ILE A 217 22.11 -14.98 -6.34
CA ILE A 217 22.78 -13.98 -5.50
C ILE A 217 22.91 -14.50 -4.06
N VAL A 218 21.82 -14.97 -3.48
CA VAL A 218 21.79 -15.47 -2.09
C VAL A 218 22.70 -16.70 -1.93
N ALA A 219 22.76 -17.58 -2.93
CA ALA A 219 23.67 -18.73 -2.91
C ALA A 219 25.14 -18.31 -2.96
N ALA A 220 25.50 -17.28 -3.72
CA ALA A 220 26.87 -16.75 -3.79
C ALA A 220 27.29 -16.11 -2.46
N LEU A 221 26.44 -15.28 -1.86
CA LEU A 221 26.73 -14.62 -0.58
C LEU A 221 26.86 -15.58 0.62
N LYS A 222 26.28 -16.78 0.54
CA LYS A 222 26.44 -17.82 1.57
C LYS A 222 27.75 -18.61 1.45
N ALA A 223 28.40 -18.55 0.28
CA ALA A 223 29.63 -19.27 0.01
C ALA A 223 30.92 -18.49 0.36
N GLU A 224 30.79 -17.20 0.63
CA GLU A 224 31.83 -16.30 1.12
C GLU A 224 31.90 -16.31 2.65
#